data_a7ed2b711ab2cc1bc55bb33a32627593
#
_entry.id   a7ed2b711ab2cc1bc55bb33a32627593
#
_cell.length_a   1.000
_cell.length_b   1.000
_cell.length_c   1.000
_cell.angle_alpha   90.00
_cell.angle_beta   90.00
_cell.angle_gamma   90.00
#
_symmetry.space_group_name_H-M   'P 1'
#
loop_
_entity.id
_entity.type
_entity.pdbx_description
1 polymer ?
#
loop_
_entity_poly.entity_id
_entity_poly.type
_entity_poly.pdbx_seq_one_letter_code
_entity_poly.pdbx_strand_id
1 'polypeptide(L)'
;EDNEYLWNALLDGQIDTIGTDHAPHLLSEKEKSVVFGVPGIETSLALMIDAYNKNEISLELIENVMSNNAAKIFSLDKKGKLEEGYDADIIVVDTNRQWTVKKEEIESKCGWSPFEGYELLGKNYITVVNGNIVYIDGEFDLTVRGDDVSE
;
A
#
# COMPACT_ATOMS: atom_id res chain seq x y z
N GLU A 1 12.40 -20.49 1.57
CA GLU A 1 11.39 -21.57 1.58
C GLU A 1 10.00 -21.03 1.92
N ASP A 2 9.76 -20.46 3.12
CA ASP A 2 8.42 -19.94 3.49
C ASP A 2 8.00 -18.74 2.63
N ASN A 3 8.89 -17.79 2.39
CA ASN A 3 8.61 -16.64 1.51
C ASN A 3 8.30 -17.07 0.07
N GLU A 4 9.02 -18.03 -0.45
CA GLU A 4 8.82 -18.59 -1.78
C GLU A 4 7.47 -19.32 -1.88
N TYR A 5 7.10 -20.07 -0.83
CA TYR A 5 5.80 -20.72 -0.76
C TYR A 5 4.65 -19.69 -0.76
N LEU A 6 4.74 -18.65 0.07
CA LEU A 6 3.72 -17.59 0.14
C LEU A 6 3.62 -16.81 -1.18
N TRP A 7 4.76 -16.56 -1.83
CA TRP A 7 4.78 -15.90 -3.13
C TRP A 7 4.08 -16.73 -4.20
N ASN A 8 4.37 -18.02 -4.26
CA ASN A 8 3.69 -18.94 -5.18
C ASN A 8 2.20 -19.05 -4.86
N ALA A 9 1.80 -19.11 -3.60
CA ALA A 9 0.40 -19.12 -3.19
C ALA A 9 -0.35 -17.83 -3.61
N LEU A 10 0.32 -16.67 -3.59
CA LEU A 10 -0.21 -15.42 -4.11
C LEU A 10 -0.44 -15.50 -5.61
N LEU A 11 0.55 -15.98 -6.36
CA LEU A 11 0.47 -16.12 -7.83
C LEU A 11 -0.59 -17.14 -8.27
N ASP A 12 -0.76 -18.20 -7.48
CA ASP A 12 -1.76 -19.26 -7.72
C ASP A 12 -3.19 -18.87 -7.27
N GLY A 13 -3.38 -17.63 -6.75
CA GLY A 13 -4.68 -17.14 -6.30
C GLY A 13 -5.20 -17.79 -5.01
N GLN A 14 -4.32 -18.36 -4.18
CA GLN A 14 -4.67 -18.94 -2.88
C GLN A 14 -4.69 -17.88 -1.77
N ILE A 15 -4.19 -16.66 -2.05
CA ILE A 15 -4.18 -15.52 -1.14
C ILE A 15 -5.14 -14.47 -1.70
N ASP A 16 -6.15 -14.12 -0.94
CA ASP A 16 -7.19 -13.19 -1.37
C ASP A 16 -6.75 -11.73 -1.26
N THR A 17 -6.03 -11.37 -0.21
CA THR A 17 -5.65 -9.96 0.05
C THR A 17 -4.27 -9.84 0.66
N ILE A 18 -3.66 -8.65 0.48
CA ILE A 18 -2.44 -8.23 1.17
C ILE A 18 -2.84 -7.23 2.25
N GLY A 19 -2.52 -7.56 3.51
CA GLY A 19 -2.63 -6.67 4.65
C GLY A 19 -1.25 -6.33 5.20
N THR A 20 -1.06 -5.10 5.65
CA THR A 20 0.26 -4.63 6.13
C THR A 20 0.52 -4.95 7.59
N ASP A 21 -0.53 -5.24 8.36
CA ASP A 21 -0.46 -5.30 9.84
C ASP A 21 0.35 -4.12 10.41
N HIS A 22 0.06 -2.91 9.92
CA HIS A 22 0.80 -1.69 10.24
C HIS A 22 0.79 -1.42 11.75
N ALA A 23 1.90 -1.76 12.42
CA ALA A 23 2.10 -1.59 13.86
C ALA A 23 3.31 -0.66 14.14
N PRO A 24 3.11 0.67 14.04
CA PRO A 24 4.18 1.67 13.98
C PRO A 24 4.69 2.07 15.39
N HIS A 25 5.32 1.16 16.10
CA HIS A 25 5.98 1.46 17.37
C HIS A 25 7.26 2.26 17.17
N LEU A 26 7.57 3.15 18.11
CA LEU A 26 8.83 3.88 18.12
C LEU A 26 10.04 2.94 18.30
N LEU A 27 11.15 3.21 17.65
CA LEU A 27 12.39 2.44 17.85
C LEU A 27 12.81 2.43 19.33
N SER A 28 12.65 3.57 20.04
CA SER A 28 12.95 3.66 21.46
C SER A 28 12.06 2.79 22.37
N GLU A 29 10.86 2.42 21.91
CA GLU A 29 10.00 1.46 22.60
C GLU A 29 10.49 0.04 22.37
N LYS A 30 10.88 -0.27 21.13
CA LYS A 30 11.43 -1.58 20.76
C LYS A 30 12.75 -1.89 21.46
N GLU A 31 13.56 -0.89 21.74
CA GLU A 31 14.82 -1.03 22.50
C GLU A 31 14.59 -1.34 23.98
N LYS A 32 13.48 -0.87 24.56
CA LYS A 32 13.18 -1.00 25.99
C LYS A 32 12.36 -2.25 26.33
N SER A 33 11.62 -2.77 25.38
CA SER A 33 10.71 -3.90 25.59
C SER A 33 10.54 -4.71 24.30
N VAL A 34 10.10 -5.97 24.45
CA VAL A 34 9.76 -6.82 23.31
C VAL A 34 8.41 -6.35 22.75
N VAL A 35 8.45 -5.45 21.78
CA VAL A 35 7.27 -4.96 21.06
C VAL A 35 7.34 -5.46 19.62
N PHE A 36 6.35 -6.25 19.21
CA PHE A 36 6.25 -6.81 17.87
C PHE A 36 5.58 -5.83 16.90
N GLY A 37 5.75 -6.09 15.60
CA GLY A 37 5.17 -5.32 14.52
C GLY A 37 6.11 -4.29 13.90
N VAL A 38 5.80 -3.91 12.68
CA VAL A 38 6.57 -2.97 11.87
C VAL A 38 5.64 -2.00 11.12
N PRO A 39 6.09 -0.80 10.77
CA PRO A 39 5.34 0.07 9.86
C PRO A 39 5.45 -0.47 8.44
N GLY A 40 4.31 -0.71 7.77
CA GLY A 40 4.28 -1.29 6.42
C GLY A 40 3.41 -0.53 5.42
N ILE A 41 2.50 0.35 5.88
CA ILE A 41 1.47 0.94 5.02
C ILE A 41 2.05 1.81 3.90
N GLU A 42 3.12 2.55 4.14
CA GLU A 42 3.71 3.47 3.17
C GLU A 42 4.51 2.78 2.06
N THR A 43 4.96 1.56 2.31
CA THR A 43 5.84 0.82 1.38
C THR A 43 5.16 -0.33 0.66
N SER A 44 4.00 -0.79 1.14
CA SER A 44 3.34 -2.00 0.60
C SER A 44 3.05 -1.92 -0.90
N LEU A 45 2.42 -0.83 -1.38
CA LEU A 45 2.14 -0.65 -2.80
C LEU A 45 3.43 -0.56 -3.62
N ALA A 46 4.42 0.20 -3.14
CA ALA A 46 5.67 0.39 -3.87
C ALA A 46 6.46 -0.91 -4.02
N LEU A 47 6.45 -1.78 -3.00
CA LEU A 47 7.06 -3.12 -3.08
C LEU A 47 6.37 -4.00 -4.12
N MET A 48 5.03 -3.93 -4.22
CA MET A 48 4.28 -4.68 -5.22
C MET A 48 4.52 -4.16 -6.64
N ILE A 49 4.64 -2.83 -6.83
CA ILE A 49 4.98 -2.24 -8.12
C ILE A 49 6.44 -2.56 -8.52
N ASP A 50 7.35 -2.61 -7.57
CA ASP A 50 8.73 -3.05 -7.82
C ASP A 50 8.78 -4.53 -8.28
N ALA A 51 7.97 -5.40 -7.67
CA ALA A 51 7.81 -6.79 -8.11
C ALA A 51 7.19 -6.88 -9.52
N TYR A 52 6.20 -6.01 -9.84
CA TYR A 52 5.68 -5.90 -11.20
C TYR A 52 6.79 -5.53 -12.21
N ASN A 53 7.62 -4.55 -11.88
CA ASN A 53 8.73 -4.13 -12.75
C ASN A 53 9.80 -5.23 -12.94
N LYS A 54 9.90 -6.15 -11.99
CA LYS A 54 10.74 -7.36 -12.09
C LYS A 54 10.08 -8.51 -12.86
N ASN A 55 8.86 -8.30 -13.37
CA ASN A 55 8.02 -9.33 -14.02
C ASN A 55 7.64 -10.51 -13.11
N GLU A 56 7.56 -10.28 -11.81
CA GLU A 56 7.21 -11.30 -10.81
C GLU A 56 5.70 -11.37 -10.57
N ILE A 57 4.96 -10.28 -10.85
CA ILE A 57 3.50 -10.17 -10.64
C ILE A 57 2.88 -9.25 -11.69
N SER A 58 1.59 -9.41 -11.99
CA SER A 58 0.85 -8.53 -12.89
C SER A 58 0.19 -7.37 -12.15
N LEU A 59 -0.09 -6.26 -12.84
CA LEU A 59 -0.86 -5.14 -12.28
C LEU A 59 -2.28 -5.56 -11.91
N GLU A 60 -2.89 -6.44 -12.70
CA GLU A 60 -4.22 -6.99 -12.43
C GLU A 60 -4.26 -7.76 -11.11
N LEU A 61 -3.22 -8.57 -10.82
CA LEU A 61 -3.15 -9.28 -9.55
C LEU A 61 -2.95 -8.31 -8.38
N ILE A 62 -2.13 -7.27 -8.54
CA ILE A 62 -1.96 -6.20 -7.53
C ILE A 62 -3.31 -5.52 -7.23
N GLU A 63 -4.05 -5.11 -8.27
CA GLU A 63 -5.39 -4.54 -8.12
C GLU A 63 -6.32 -5.48 -7.36
N ASN A 64 -6.35 -6.76 -7.74
CA ASN A 64 -7.21 -7.73 -7.10
C ASN A 64 -6.89 -7.89 -5.61
N VAL A 65 -5.64 -8.13 -5.22
CA VAL A 65 -5.26 -8.44 -3.83
C VAL A 65 -5.14 -7.22 -2.92
N MET A 66 -4.97 -6.01 -3.48
CA MET A 66 -4.85 -4.78 -2.69
C MET A 66 -6.13 -3.92 -2.69
N SER A 67 -7.12 -4.23 -3.56
CA SER A 67 -8.32 -3.40 -3.69
C SER A 67 -9.58 -4.25 -3.87
N ASN A 68 -9.76 -4.88 -5.04
CA ASN A 68 -11.00 -5.50 -5.46
C ASN A 68 -11.48 -6.63 -4.51
N ASN A 69 -10.58 -7.53 -4.13
CA ASN A 69 -10.93 -8.64 -3.23
C ASN A 69 -11.23 -8.16 -1.81
N ALA A 70 -10.50 -7.17 -1.30
CA ALA A 70 -10.79 -6.56 0.00
C ALA A 70 -12.19 -5.93 -0.01
N ALA A 71 -12.55 -5.17 -1.05
CA ALA A 71 -13.89 -4.59 -1.17
C ALA A 71 -15.00 -5.67 -1.17
N LYS A 72 -14.78 -6.80 -1.88
CA LYS A 72 -15.73 -7.93 -1.87
C LYS A 72 -15.86 -8.59 -0.50
N ILE A 73 -14.72 -8.86 0.18
CA ILE A 73 -14.69 -9.52 1.50
C ILE A 73 -15.42 -8.69 2.55
N PHE A 74 -15.22 -7.36 2.52
CA PHE A 74 -15.85 -6.44 3.46
C PHE A 74 -17.20 -5.88 2.98
N SER A 75 -17.72 -6.36 1.83
CA SER A 75 -19.01 -5.93 1.26
C SER A 75 -19.10 -4.42 1.03
N LEU A 76 -18.05 -3.83 0.50
CA LEU A 76 -17.99 -2.40 0.18
C LEU A 76 -18.52 -2.18 -1.25
N ASP A 77 -19.81 -1.90 -1.39
CA ASP A 77 -20.55 -1.93 -2.67
C ASP A 77 -20.00 -1.00 -3.76
N LYS A 78 -19.36 0.11 -3.39
CA LYS A 78 -18.89 1.13 -4.33
C LYS A 78 -17.37 1.31 -4.35
N LYS A 79 -16.63 0.37 -3.76
CA LYS A 79 -15.18 0.43 -3.65
C LYS A 79 -14.51 -0.69 -4.46
N GLY A 80 -13.22 -0.55 -4.69
CA GLY A 80 -12.36 -1.60 -5.24
C GLY A 80 -12.36 -1.73 -6.76
N LYS A 81 -13.08 -0.86 -7.50
CA LYS A 81 -13.12 -0.90 -8.96
C LYS A 81 -13.11 0.49 -9.58
N LEU A 82 -12.58 0.59 -10.77
CA LEU A 82 -12.62 1.78 -11.61
C LEU A 82 -13.73 1.62 -12.66
N GLU A 83 -15.00 1.79 -12.24
CA GLU A 83 -16.20 1.63 -13.08
C GLU A 83 -17.20 2.78 -12.81
N GLU A 84 -18.08 3.09 -13.76
CA GLU A 84 -19.16 4.05 -13.55
C GLU A 84 -20.08 3.62 -12.41
N GLY A 85 -20.36 4.55 -11.49
CA GLY A 85 -21.19 4.31 -10.30
C GLY A 85 -20.40 3.91 -9.06
N TYR A 86 -19.10 3.68 -9.19
CA TYR A 86 -18.18 3.49 -8.06
C TYR A 86 -17.64 4.84 -7.56
N ASP A 87 -17.22 4.85 -6.31
CA ASP A 87 -16.57 6.02 -5.72
C ASP A 87 -15.22 6.27 -6.41
N ALA A 88 -14.92 7.54 -6.64
CA ALA A 88 -13.68 7.93 -7.30
C ALA A 88 -12.50 7.92 -6.29
N ASP A 89 -12.16 6.73 -5.78
CA ASP A 89 -10.97 6.45 -4.98
C ASP A 89 -9.92 5.84 -5.90
N ILE A 90 -8.98 6.66 -6.33
CA ILE A 90 -8.07 6.31 -7.43
C ILE A 90 -6.63 6.57 -7.02
N ILE A 91 -5.75 5.64 -7.37
CA ILE A 91 -4.31 5.80 -7.26
C ILE A 91 -3.70 5.85 -8.66
N VAL A 92 -2.86 6.84 -8.91
CA VAL A 92 -2.02 6.91 -10.11
C VAL A 92 -0.58 6.61 -9.71
N VAL A 93 0.00 5.59 -10.31
CA VAL A 93 1.35 5.12 -10.02
C VAL A 93 2.28 5.43 -11.18
N ASP A 94 3.42 6.06 -10.90
CA ASP A 94 4.53 6.13 -11.85
C ASP A 94 5.39 4.88 -11.71
N THR A 95 5.21 3.94 -12.64
CA THR A 95 5.91 2.64 -12.62
C THR A 95 7.39 2.74 -12.98
N ASN A 96 7.85 3.88 -13.54
CA ASN A 96 9.23 4.07 -13.97
C ASN A 96 10.06 4.91 -12.99
N ARG A 97 9.47 5.41 -11.93
CA ARG A 97 10.14 6.26 -10.95
C ARG A 97 11.05 5.43 -10.04
N GLN A 98 12.36 5.58 -10.21
CA GLN A 98 13.34 5.02 -9.27
C GLN A 98 13.48 5.93 -8.05
N TRP A 99 13.48 5.32 -6.86
CA TRP A 99 13.64 6.04 -5.60
C TRP A 99 14.19 5.12 -4.51
N THR A 100 14.67 5.70 -3.43
CA THR A 100 15.16 4.96 -2.26
C THR A 100 14.26 5.27 -1.08
N VAL A 101 13.89 4.26 -0.30
CA VAL A 101 13.15 4.46 0.95
C VAL A 101 14.05 5.15 1.97
N LYS A 102 13.76 6.40 2.31
CA LYS A 102 14.55 7.21 3.22
C LYS A 102 13.76 7.51 4.49
N LYS A 103 14.44 7.51 5.63
CA LYS A 103 13.85 7.81 6.92
C LYS A 103 13.18 9.19 6.95
N GLU A 104 13.77 10.17 6.30
CA GLU A 104 13.30 11.56 6.25
C GLU A 104 12.02 11.75 5.45
N GLU A 105 11.67 10.74 4.62
CA GLU A 105 10.46 10.72 3.78
C GLU A 105 9.33 9.89 4.40
N ILE A 106 9.52 9.32 5.60
CA ILE A 106 8.50 8.53 6.31
C ILE A 106 7.52 9.45 7.01
N GLU A 107 6.27 9.38 6.61
CA GLU A 107 5.15 10.17 7.17
C GLU A 107 4.59 9.58 8.46
N SER A 108 4.74 8.28 8.67
CA SER A 108 4.33 7.62 9.90
C SER A 108 5.07 8.20 11.10
N LYS A 109 4.33 8.51 12.17
CA LYS A 109 4.87 9.11 13.41
C LYS A 109 5.99 8.29 14.06
N CYS A 110 6.13 7.02 13.73
CA CYS A 110 7.23 6.19 14.22
C CYS A 110 8.60 6.57 13.63
N GLY A 111 8.63 7.26 12.47
CA GLY A 111 9.81 7.82 11.82
C GLY A 111 10.86 6.78 11.38
N TRP A 112 10.44 5.58 11.01
CA TRP A 112 11.31 4.53 10.46
C TRP A 112 10.54 3.56 9.58
N SER A 113 11.25 2.80 8.74
CA SER A 113 10.70 1.71 7.93
C SER A 113 11.63 0.50 7.98
N PRO A 114 11.11 -0.74 7.98
CA PRO A 114 11.95 -1.94 7.83
C PRO A 114 12.62 -2.02 6.44
N PHE A 115 12.19 -1.20 5.50
CA PHE A 115 12.70 -1.14 4.13
C PHE A 115 13.62 0.06 3.89
N GLU A 116 14.06 0.76 4.94
CA GLU A 116 15.01 1.88 4.81
C GLU A 116 16.26 1.45 4.02
N GLY A 117 16.62 2.25 3.03
CA GLY A 117 17.74 1.97 2.12
C GLY A 117 17.40 1.09 0.90
N TYR A 118 16.19 0.54 0.81
CA TYR A 118 15.77 -0.21 -0.37
C TYR A 118 15.58 0.72 -1.56
N GLU A 119 16.19 0.35 -2.68
CA GLU A 119 15.97 0.98 -3.98
C GLU A 119 14.80 0.29 -4.66
N LEU A 120 13.75 1.04 -4.96
CA LEU A 120 12.52 0.56 -5.56
C LEU A 120 12.26 1.25 -6.88
N LEU A 121 11.61 0.54 -7.80
CA LEU A 121 11.14 1.06 -9.07
C LEU A 121 9.61 1.08 -9.08
N GLY A 122 9.06 2.29 -9.10
CA GLY A 122 7.63 2.57 -9.02
C GLY A 122 7.24 3.26 -7.72
N LYS A 123 6.49 4.36 -7.85
CA LYS A 123 6.04 5.16 -6.70
C LYS A 123 4.63 5.67 -6.95
N ASN A 124 3.83 5.77 -5.89
CA ASN A 124 2.56 6.48 -5.94
C ASN A 124 2.81 7.95 -6.35
N TYR A 125 2.05 8.42 -7.33
CA TYR A 125 2.16 9.78 -7.85
C TYR A 125 0.96 10.65 -7.45
N ILE A 126 -0.28 10.12 -7.60
CA ILE A 126 -1.49 10.83 -7.19
C ILE A 126 -2.37 9.87 -6.40
N THR A 127 -3.01 10.39 -5.35
CA THR A 127 -4.12 9.73 -4.67
C THR A 127 -5.35 10.62 -4.71
N VAL A 128 -6.47 10.04 -5.14
CA VAL A 128 -7.78 10.67 -5.18
C VAL A 128 -8.69 9.94 -4.19
N VAL A 129 -9.42 10.68 -3.37
CA VAL A 129 -10.43 10.16 -2.45
C VAL A 129 -11.75 10.89 -2.70
N ASN A 130 -12.81 10.14 -2.99
CA ASN A 130 -14.13 10.68 -3.32
C ASN A 130 -14.06 11.80 -4.39
N GLY A 131 -13.23 11.60 -5.43
CA GLY A 131 -13.05 12.56 -6.52
C GLY A 131 -12.15 13.77 -6.21
N ASN A 132 -11.57 13.86 -5.01
CA ASN A 132 -10.68 14.94 -4.62
C ASN A 132 -9.22 14.45 -4.56
N ILE A 133 -8.30 15.22 -5.14
CA ILE A 133 -6.87 14.90 -5.03
C ILE A 133 -6.45 15.21 -3.59
N VAL A 134 -5.97 14.17 -2.87
CA VAL A 134 -5.49 14.28 -1.49
C VAL A 134 -3.97 14.19 -1.38
N TYR A 135 -3.33 13.69 -2.42
CA TYR A 135 -1.87 13.60 -2.51
C TYR A 135 -1.43 13.74 -3.96
N ILE A 136 -0.38 14.51 -4.18
CA ILE A 136 0.31 14.60 -5.46
C ILE A 136 1.81 14.80 -5.21
N ASP A 137 2.62 13.82 -5.59
CA ASP A 137 4.09 13.85 -5.62
C ASP A 137 4.78 14.42 -4.35
N GLY A 138 4.32 14.04 -3.18
CA GLY A 138 4.87 14.46 -1.88
C GLY A 138 4.06 15.56 -1.19
N GLU A 139 3.11 16.19 -1.87
CA GLU A 139 2.25 17.22 -1.30
C GLU A 139 0.89 16.62 -0.89
N PHE A 140 0.41 16.97 0.31
CA PHE A 140 -0.84 16.47 0.88
C PHE A 140 -1.89 17.58 1.00
N ASP A 141 -3.13 17.28 0.60
CA ASP A 141 -4.29 18.06 1.02
C ASP A 141 -4.96 17.41 2.23
N LEU A 142 -4.69 17.93 3.41
CA LEU A 142 -5.22 17.44 4.68
C LEU A 142 -6.64 17.97 4.99
N THR A 143 -7.24 18.77 4.10
CA THR A 143 -8.61 19.29 4.30
C THR A 143 -9.66 18.29 3.86
N VAL A 144 -9.34 17.40 2.91
CA VAL A 144 -10.23 16.35 2.44
C VAL A 144 -10.27 15.19 3.45
N ARG A 145 -11.46 14.61 3.64
CA ARG A 145 -11.69 13.43 4.47
C ARG A 145 -12.38 12.35 3.63
N GLY A 146 -12.06 11.09 3.91
CA GLY A 146 -12.82 9.96 3.40
C GLY A 146 -14.17 9.84 4.13
N ASP A 147 -15.12 9.17 3.49
CA ASP A 147 -16.39 8.82 4.10
C ASP A 147 -16.26 7.57 4.97
N ASP A 148 -17.10 7.46 5.99
CA ASP A 148 -17.24 6.22 6.77
C ASP A 148 -17.99 5.19 5.91
N VAL A 149 -17.39 4.02 5.72
CA VAL A 149 -17.95 2.93 4.90
C VAL A 149 -18.56 1.81 5.77
N SER A 150 -18.67 2.00 7.08
CA SER A 150 -19.19 1.02 8.03
C SER A 150 -20.72 1.11 8.22
N GLU A 151 -21.42 2.04 7.56
CA GLU A 151 -22.87 2.23 7.63
C GLU A 151 -23.63 1.64 6.44
#